data_60f37fe8d640be33784f9154ddbc6a88
#
_entry.id   60f37fe8d640be33784f9154ddbc6a88
#
_cell.length_a   1.000
_cell.length_b   1.000
_cell.length_c   1.000
_cell.angle_alpha   90.00
_cell.angle_beta   90.00
_cell.angle_gamma   90.00
#
_symmetry.space_group_name_H-M   'P 1'
#
loop_
_entity.id
_entity.type
_entity.pdbx_description
1 polymer ?
#
loop_
_entity_poly.entity_id
_entity_poly.type
_entity_poly.pdbx_seq_one_letter_code
_entity_poly.pdbx_strand_id
1 'polypeptide(L)'
;RGILEREQRFQELYIHFIMKLKIKFPNAKFLLCYGLMEESLLSSVQKVALETSSLFLRFNTATEKDGFCFASHPNKTSHLNAAHTLINFIRTYNEESL
;
A
#
# COMPACT_ATOMS: atom_id res chain seq x y z
N ARG A 1 13.44 18.86 10.39
CA ARG A 1 13.65 19.46 9.07
C ARG A 1 13.78 18.41 7.97
N GLY A 2 14.79 17.55 8.00
CA GLY A 2 15.03 16.59 6.95
C GLY A 2 13.93 15.55 6.76
N ILE A 3 13.18 15.22 7.82
CA ILE A 3 12.13 14.23 7.75
C ILE A 3 10.97 14.72 6.89
N LEU A 4 10.52 15.96 7.13
CA LEU A 4 9.42 16.53 6.34
C LEU A 4 9.80 16.69 4.87
N GLU A 5 11.02 17.14 4.60
CA GLU A 5 11.51 17.29 3.24
C GLU A 5 11.57 15.94 2.52
N ARG A 6 12.02 14.91 3.21
CA ARG A 6 12.09 13.57 2.65
C ARG A 6 10.70 12.99 2.38
N GLU A 7 9.75 13.24 3.27
CA GLU A 7 8.37 12.78 3.07
C GLU A 7 7.73 13.47 1.88
N GLN A 8 7.92 14.79 1.75
CA GLN A 8 7.41 15.52 0.60
C GLN A 8 8.03 15.03 -0.70
N ARG A 9 9.34 14.81 -0.69
CA ARG A 9 10.04 14.28 -1.86
C ARG A 9 9.54 12.90 -2.24
N PHE A 10 9.35 12.04 -1.24
CA PHE A 10 8.80 10.71 -1.44
C PHE A 10 7.42 10.79 -2.10
N GLN A 11 6.54 11.63 -1.56
CA GLN A 11 5.20 11.81 -2.09
C GLN A 11 5.23 12.32 -3.53
N GLU A 12 6.03 13.33 -3.80
CA GLU A 12 6.13 13.90 -5.15
C GLU A 12 6.61 12.88 -6.18
N LEU A 13 7.65 12.12 -5.83
CA LEU A 13 8.17 11.10 -6.73
C LEU A 13 7.16 9.98 -6.96
N TYR A 14 6.45 9.58 -5.93
CA TYR A 14 5.45 8.54 -6.01
C TYR A 14 4.26 8.99 -6.87
N ILE A 15 3.75 10.19 -6.61
CA ILE A 15 2.67 10.78 -7.41
C ILE A 15 3.07 10.83 -8.88
N HIS A 16 4.27 11.31 -9.16
CA HIS A 16 4.78 11.40 -10.53
C HIS A 16 4.81 10.03 -11.20
N PHE A 17 5.27 9.03 -10.48
CA PHE A 17 5.32 7.65 -10.97
C PHE A 17 3.92 7.12 -11.30
N ILE A 18 2.97 7.30 -10.39
CA ILE A 18 1.58 6.85 -10.59
C ILE A 18 0.96 7.57 -11.78
N MET A 19 1.18 8.88 -11.90
CA MET A 19 0.61 9.64 -13.02
C MET A 19 1.16 9.18 -14.37
N LYS A 20 2.44 8.81 -14.42
CA LYS A 20 3.03 8.22 -15.63
C LYS A 20 2.37 6.89 -15.99
N LEU A 21 2.13 6.06 -14.98
CA LEU A 21 1.46 4.77 -15.19
C LEU A 21 0.03 4.97 -15.68
N LYS A 22 -0.68 5.97 -15.17
CA LYS A 22 -2.05 6.26 -15.60
C LYS A 22 -2.10 6.70 -17.07
N ILE A 23 -1.11 7.44 -17.52
CA ILE A 23 -1.02 7.82 -18.93
C ILE A 23 -0.79 6.59 -19.80
N LYS A 24 0.08 5.69 -19.36
CA LYS A 24 0.41 4.48 -20.12
C LYS A 24 -0.71 3.45 -20.10
N PHE A 25 -1.44 3.36 -18.99
CA PHE A 25 -2.51 2.39 -18.81
C PHE A 25 -3.80 3.09 -18.37
N PRO A 26 -4.46 3.83 -19.29
CA PRO A 26 -5.58 4.70 -18.92
C PRO A 26 -6.81 3.98 -18.40
N ASN A 27 -6.97 2.71 -18.72
CA ASN A 27 -8.12 1.93 -18.25
C ASN A 27 -7.83 1.09 -17.02
N ALA A 28 -6.61 1.13 -16.49
CA ALA A 28 -6.24 0.36 -15.32
C ALA A 28 -6.72 1.02 -14.04
N LYS A 29 -7.04 0.19 -13.06
CA LYS A 29 -7.30 0.65 -11.69
C LYS A 29 -6.02 0.46 -10.89
N PHE A 30 -5.71 1.43 -10.03
CA PHE A 30 -4.49 1.40 -9.24
C PHE A 30 -4.84 1.21 -7.78
N LEU A 31 -4.19 0.25 -7.15
CA LEU A 31 -4.35 -0.04 -5.73
C LEU A 31 -2.98 0.09 -5.07
N LEU A 32 -2.87 1.04 -4.15
CA LEU A 32 -1.66 1.22 -3.36
C LEU A 32 -1.79 0.45 -2.07
N CYS A 33 -0.83 -0.41 -1.81
CA CYS A 33 -0.84 -1.26 -0.61
C CYS A 33 0.28 -0.85 0.33
N TYR A 34 0.03 -0.95 1.63
CA TYR A 34 1.01 -0.61 2.64
C TYR A 34 0.84 -1.48 3.89
N GLY A 35 1.96 -1.82 4.51
CA GLY A 35 1.94 -2.53 5.77
C GLY A 35 2.87 -3.73 5.82
N LEU A 36 2.63 -4.59 6.81
CA LEU A 36 3.37 -5.79 7.15
C LEU A 36 4.62 -5.55 7.98
N MET A 37 5.53 -4.66 7.55
CA MET A 37 6.80 -4.47 8.25
C MET A 37 6.80 -3.28 9.21
N GLU A 38 6.25 -2.14 8.79
CA GLU A 38 6.21 -0.95 9.64
C GLU A 38 5.14 0.03 9.15
N GLU A 39 4.89 1.09 9.92
CA GLU A 39 3.87 2.08 9.57
C GLU A 39 4.41 3.50 9.38
N SER A 40 5.73 3.66 9.26
CA SER A 40 6.35 4.98 9.24
C SER A 40 5.92 5.87 8.07
N LEU A 41 5.58 5.29 6.93
CA LEU A 41 5.16 6.03 5.75
C LEU A 41 3.68 5.92 5.43
N LEU A 42 2.89 5.41 6.38
CA LEU A 42 1.47 5.17 6.16
C LEU A 42 0.74 6.42 5.67
N SER A 43 0.90 7.54 6.37
CA SER A 43 0.20 8.77 6.01
C SER A 43 0.64 9.31 4.64
N SER A 44 1.91 9.15 4.30
CA SER A 44 2.41 9.57 3.00
C SER A 44 1.82 8.76 1.86
N VAL A 45 1.72 7.45 2.02
CA VAL A 45 1.14 6.59 0.98
C VAL A 45 -0.36 6.85 0.84
N GLN A 46 -1.07 7.06 1.96
CA GLN A 46 -2.49 7.42 1.92
C GLN A 46 -2.70 8.73 1.17
N LYS A 47 -1.86 9.72 1.39
CA LYS A 47 -1.93 11.01 0.70
C LYS A 47 -1.71 10.84 -0.80
N VAL A 48 -0.71 10.04 -1.18
CA VAL A 48 -0.45 9.75 -2.60
C VAL A 48 -1.65 9.09 -3.25
N ALA A 49 -2.27 8.12 -2.58
CA ALA A 49 -3.46 7.45 -3.11
C ALA A 49 -4.60 8.45 -3.32
N LEU A 50 -4.82 9.33 -2.35
CA LEU A 50 -5.87 10.34 -2.45
C LEU A 50 -5.61 11.30 -3.60
N GLU A 51 -4.39 11.83 -3.72
CA GLU A 51 -4.04 12.80 -4.75
C GLU A 51 -4.01 12.23 -6.15
N THR A 52 -3.74 10.93 -6.29
CA THR A 52 -3.75 10.26 -7.60
C THR A 52 -5.07 9.57 -7.91
N SER A 53 -6.07 9.70 -7.04
CA SER A 53 -7.36 9.02 -7.18
C SER A 53 -7.18 7.50 -7.30
N SER A 54 -6.24 6.96 -6.54
CA SER A 54 -5.97 5.53 -6.48
C SER A 54 -6.64 4.93 -5.25
N LEU A 55 -6.90 3.63 -5.31
CA LEU A 55 -7.39 2.89 -4.16
C LEU A 55 -6.25 2.68 -3.16
N PHE A 56 -6.58 2.53 -1.90
CA PHE A 56 -5.60 2.29 -0.86
C PHE A 56 -6.00 1.12 0.02
N LEU A 57 -5.07 0.23 0.30
CA LEU A 57 -5.29 -0.90 1.18
C LEU A 57 -4.14 -1.00 2.17
N ARG A 58 -4.48 -0.96 3.45
CA ARG A 58 -3.51 -1.14 4.52
C ARG A 58 -3.58 -2.57 5.03
N PHE A 59 -2.44 -3.23 5.09
CA PHE A 59 -2.30 -4.50 5.78
C PHE A 59 -1.89 -4.24 7.22
N ASN A 60 -2.30 -5.11 8.13
CA ASN A 60 -1.85 -5.01 9.51
C ASN A 60 -0.35 -5.30 9.58
N THR A 61 0.35 -4.52 10.41
CA THR A 61 1.77 -4.75 10.64
C THR A 61 1.98 -6.13 11.26
N ALA A 62 2.96 -6.87 10.77
CA ALA A 62 3.28 -8.18 11.32
C ALA A 62 3.72 -8.05 12.78
N THR A 63 3.26 -8.97 13.64
CA THR A 63 3.54 -8.96 15.07
C THR A 63 4.15 -10.29 15.49
N GLU A 64 4.67 -10.33 16.72
CA GLU A 64 5.18 -11.59 17.28
C GLU A 64 4.12 -12.68 17.32
N LYS A 65 2.86 -12.30 17.50
CA LYS A 65 1.76 -13.24 17.51
C LYS A 65 1.60 -13.95 16.18
N ASP A 66 1.75 -13.22 15.10
CA ASP A 66 1.71 -13.77 13.75
C ASP A 66 3.04 -14.43 13.38
N GLY A 67 4.10 -14.03 14.07
CA GLY A 67 5.44 -14.56 13.89
C GLY A 67 6.25 -13.77 12.87
N PHE A 68 7.57 -13.83 13.08
CA PHE A 68 8.53 -13.21 12.18
C PHE A 68 9.52 -14.26 11.69
N CYS A 69 10.01 -14.06 10.50
CA CYS A 69 11.15 -14.78 9.98
C CYS A 69 12.45 -14.11 10.45
N PHE A 70 13.55 -14.53 9.89
CA PHE A 70 14.87 -13.96 10.16
C PHE A 70 14.84 -12.44 9.95
N ALA A 71 15.53 -11.71 10.85
CA ALA A 71 15.68 -10.24 10.78
C ALA A 71 14.36 -9.48 10.86
N SER A 72 13.39 -9.98 11.63
CA SER A 72 12.10 -9.33 11.84
C SER A 72 11.26 -9.16 10.59
N HIS A 73 11.53 -9.91 9.56
CA HIS A 73 10.67 -9.94 8.38
C HIS A 73 9.40 -10.77 8.64
N PRO A 74 8.28 -10.43 7.99
CA PRO A 74 7.06 -11.20 8.12
C PRO A 74 7.26 -12.65 7.72
N ASN A 75 6.63 -13.56 8.43
CA ASN A 75 6.71 -14.99 8.13
C ASN A 75 5.59 -15.41 7.17
N LYS A 76 5.51 -16.72 6.90
CA LYS A 76 4.51 -17.29 6.00
C LYS A 76 3.09 -16.96 6.44
N THR A 77 2.80 -17.00 7.74
CA THR A 77 1.47 -16.69 8.27
C THR A 77 1.09 -15.24 8.01
N SER A 78 2.01 -14.30 8.22
CA SER A 78 1.78 -12.88 7.96
C SER A 78 1.51 -12.64 6.48
N HIS A 79 2.28 -13.25 5.59
CA HIS A 79 2.06 -13.13 4.16
C HIS A 79 0.73 -13.74 3.73
N LEU A 80 0.35 -14.86 4.30
CA LEU A 80 -0.92 -15.51 4.00
C LEU A 80 -2.10 -14.64 4.43
N ASN A 81 -2.02 -14.03 5.61
CA ASN A 81 -3.05 -13.13 6.11
C ASN A 81 -3.19 -11.91 5.19
N ALA A 82 -2.08 -11.35 4.74
CA ALA A 82 -2.09 -10.23 3.81
C ALA A 82 -2.72 -10.62 2.48
N ALA A 83 -2.41 -11.80 1.98
CA ALA A 83 -3.00 -12.32 0.73
C ALA A 83 -4.51 -12.45 0.85
N HIS A 84 -5.00 -12.99 1.97
CA HIS A 84 -6.45 -13.10 2.21
C HIS A 84 -7.12 -11.73 2.25
N THR A 85 -6.49 -10.77 2.92
CA THR A 85 -7.00 -9.40 2.98
C THR A 85 -7.11 -8.79 1.59
N LEU A 86 -6.08 -8.97 0.78
CA LEU A 86 -6.05 -8.44 -0.58
C LEU A 86 -7.14 -9.08 -1.45
N ILE A 87 -7.26 -10.40 -1.38
CA ILE A 87 -8.27 -11.12 -2.15
C ILE A 87 -9.67 -10.65 -1.79
N ASN A 88 -9.95 -10.52 -0.49
CA ASN A 88 -11.25 -10.04 -0.03
C ASN A 88 -11.53 -8.62 -0.47
N PHE A 89 -10.52 -7.75 -0.43
CA PHE A 89 -10.66 -6.37 -0.90
C PHE A 89 -11.02 -6.32 -2.39
N ILE A 90 -10.30 -7.05 -3.21
CA ILE A 90 -10.52 -7.06 -4.66
C ILE A 90 -11.91 -7.63 -4.98
N ARG A 91 -12.30 -8.69 -4.31
CA ARG A 91 -13.62 -9.32 -4.50
C ARG A 91 -14.74 -8.33 -4.15
N THR A 92 -14.66 -7.69 -3.00
CA THR A 92 -15.66 -6.72 -2.56
C THR A 92 -15.75 -5.54 -3.51
N TYR A 93 -14.60 -5.02 -3.93
CA TYR A 93 -14.56 -3.91 -4.89
C TYR A 93 -15.25 -4.29 -6.21
N ASN A 94 -14.96 -5.46 -6.74
CA ASN A 94 -15.57 -5.91 -7.99
C ASN A 94 -17.08 -6.09 -7.86
N GLU A 95 -17.56 -6.62 -6.73
CA GLU A 95 -18.99 -6.78 -6.48
C GLU A 95 -19.70 -5.44 -6.42
N GLU A 96 -19.10 -4.45 -5.74
CA GLU A 96 -19.67 -3.11 -5.64
C GLU A 96 -19.69 -2.36 -6.97
N SER A 97 -18.72 -2.67 -7.85
CA SER A 97 -18.60 -2.02 -9.15
C SER A 97 -19.57 -2.58 -10.19
N LEU A 98 -20.14 -3.74 -9.93
CA LEU A 98 -21.13 -4.36 -10.81
C LEU A 98 -22.53 -3.84 -10.49
#